data_5ac5e35ab5d7acb3b0d2855dcab8685e
#
_entry.id   5ac5e35ab5d7acb3b0d2855dcab8685e
#
_cell.length_a   1.000
_cell.length_b   1.000
_cell.length_c   1.000
_cell.angle_alpha   90.00
_cell.angle_beta   90.00
_cell.angle_gamma   90.00
#
_symmetry.space_group_name_H-M   'P 1'
#
loop_
_entity.id
_entity.type
_entity.pdbx_description
1 polymer ?
#
loop_
_entity_poly.entity_id
_entity_poly.type
_entity_poly.pdbx_seq_one_letter_code
_entity_poly.pdbx_strand_id
1 'polypeptide(L)'
;MLLKLIRLLLFPISILYGLGVALRNLFFDLGLFKSTKFNIPVLIIGNITLGGSGKSPMTEYLLKLLKNELRVAVLSRGYGRKTTGFKLVETDSTAAEVGDEPMQFKQHFPALTVAVCENRVAGMHQLVPNHDVVILDDAYQHRWLQPSLTILLLEYSSLQKVDFLVPTGNLREPRSATKRADILVITKAPKNLSSEEKANLVERKQPQSNQKL
;
A
#
# COMPACT_ATOMS: atom_id res chain seq x y z
N MET A 1 25.44 -4.99 14.87
CA MET A 1 26.31 -3.85 14.54
C MET A 1 26.78 -3.90 13.08
N LEU A 2 27.35 -5.00 12.60
CA LEU A 2 27.86 -5.18 11.22
C LEU A 2 26.82 -4.86 10.12
N LEU A 3 25.59 -5.37 10.21
CA LEU A 3 24.51 -5.09 9.24
C LEU A 3 24.17 -3.61 9.10
N LYS A 4 24.22 -2.82 10.20
CA LYS A 4 23.99 -1.38 10.15
C LYS A 4 25.14 -0.66 9.41
N LEU A 5 26.37 -1.10 9.62
CA LEU A 5 27.55 -0.55 8.94
C LEU A 5 27.50 -0.82 7.44
N ILE A 6 27.18 -2.08 7.05
CA ILE A 6 27.00 -2.46 5.64
C ILE A 6 25.88 -1.62 4.98
N ARG A 7 24.75 -1.44 5.66
CA ARG A 7 23.66 -0.59 5.13
C ARG A 7 24.09 0.87 4.94
N LEU A 8 24.95 1.39 5.84
CA LEU A 8 25.46 2.76 5.72
C LEU A 8 26.39 2.91 4.49
N LEU A 9 27.19 1.90 4.15
CA LEU A 9 28.00 1.88 2.94
C LEU A 9 27.16 1.92 1.66
N LEU A 10 25.89 1.50 1.73
CA LEU A 10 24.94 1.55 0.62
C LEU A 10 24.23 2.92 0.49
N PHE A 11 24.58 3.91 1.29
CA PHE A 11 23.97 5.23 1.27
C PHE A 11 24.01 5.92 -0.11
N PRO A 12 25.12 5.86 -0.88
CA PRO A 12 25.15 6.41 -2.25
C PRO A 12 24.08 5.77 -3.16
N ILE A 13 23.84 4.47 -3.02
CA ILE A 13 22.81 3.75 -3.79
C ILE A 13 21.42 4.23 -3.40
N SER A 14 21.19 4.52 -2.10
CA SER A 14 19.91 5.09 -1.63
C SER A 14 19.65 6.48 -2.20
N ILE A 15 20.69 7.29 -2.42
CA ILE A 15 20.56 8.60 -3.10
C ILE A 15 20.10 8.39 -4.54
N LEU A 16 20.76 7.51 -5.30
CA LEU A 16 20.40 7.22 -6.69
C LEU A 16 18.97 6.65 -6.78
N TYR A 17 18.61 5.74 -5.89
CA TYR A 17 17.25 5.23 -5.79
C TYR A 17 16.25 6.36 -5.49
N GLY A 18 16.58 7.25 -4.54
CA GLY A 18 15.76 8.40 -4.18
C GLY A 18 15.54 9.37 -5.33
N LEU A 19 16.60 9.65 -6.11
CA LEU A 19 16.51 10.48 -7.33
C LEU A 19 15.58 9.83 -8.37
N GLY A 20 15.73 8.53 -8.61
CA GLY A 20 14.83 7.81 -9.51
C GLY A 20 13.38 7.84 -9.07
N VAL A 21 13.11 7.65 -7.77
CA VAL A 21 11.75 7.74 -7.20
C VAL A 21 11.21 9.17 -7.31
N ALA A 22 12.03 10.18 -7.00
CA ALA A 22 11.64 11.59 -7.08
C ALA A 22 11.30 11.99 -8.53
N LEU A 23 12.15 11.61 -9.49
CA LEU A 23 11.95 11.90 -10.91
C LEU A 23 10.67 11.20 -11.43
N ARG A 24 10.47 9.91 -11.10
CA ARG A 24 9.25 9.19 -11.45
C ARG A 24 8.02 9.90 -10.90
N ASN A 25 8.05 10.30 -9.63
CA ASN A 25 6.94 10.97 -8.99
C ASN A 25 6.68 12.34 -9.63
N LEU A 26 7.71 13.10 -9.95
CA LEU A 26 7.61 14.37 -10.68
C LEU A 26 6.91 14.18 -12.04
N PHE A 27 7.24 13.14 -12.79
CA PHE A 27 6.60 12.87 -14.09
C PHE A 27 5.11 12.57 -13.97
N PHE A 28 4.68 11.89 -12.89
CA PHE A 28 3.27 11.74 -12.59
C PHE A 28 2.61 13.07 -12.16
N ASP A 29 3.28 13.87 -11.33
CA ASP A 29 2.76 15.15 -10.84
C ASP A 29 2.61 16.18 -11.96
N LEU A 30 3.50 16.15 -12.97
CA LEU A 30 3.44 16.97 -14.17
C LEU A 30 2.49 16.40 -15.25
N GLY A 31 1.88 15.23 -15.04
CA GLY A 31 0.99 14.57 -16.01
C GLY A 31 1.71 13.96 -17.23
N LEU A 32 3.06 13.89 -17.22
CA LEU A 32 3.85 13.22 -18.27
C LEU A 32 3.57 11.71 -18.27
N PHE A 33 3.45 11.13 -17.09
CA PHE A 33 2.94 9.78 -16.93
C PHE A 33 1.45 9.83 -16.61
N LYS A 34 0.64 9.11 -17.42
CA LYS A 34 -0.82 9.10 -17.26
C LYS A 34 -1.24 7.99 -16.31
N SER A 35 -2.13 8.34 -15.37
CA SER A 35 -2.80 7.37 -14.50
C SER A 35 -4.16 6.99 -15.08
N THR A 36 -4.49 5.71 -15.08
CA THR A 36 -5.79 5.20 -15.55
C THR A 36 -6.83 5.34 -14.44
N LYS A 37 -7.95 5.98 -14.75
CA LYS A 37 -9.14 6.07 -13.88
C LYS A 37 -10.17 5.03 -14.31
N PHE A 38 -10.83 4.40 -13.36
CA PHE A 38 -11.91 3.45 -13.59
C PHE A 38 -13.26 4.06 -13.16
N ASN A 39 -14.34 3.51 -13.70
CA ASN A 39 -15.72 3.96 -13.43
C ASN A 39 -16.32 3.40 -12.14
N ILE A 40 -15.59 2.57 -11.42
CA ILE A 40 -15.95 2.07 -10.08
C ILE A 40 -14.95 2.60 -9.05
N PRO A 41 -15.34 2.69 -7.77
CA PRO A 41 -14.43 3.03 -6.69
C PRO A 41 -13.24 2.09 -6.60
N VAL A 42 -12.05 2.67 -6.50
CA VAL A 42 -10.79 1.96 -6.28
C VAL A 42 -10.17 2.48 -4.99
N LEU A 43 -10.01 1.58 -4.01
CA LEU A 43 -9.41 1.89 -2.72
C LEU A 43 -7.99 1.34 -2.70
N ILE A 44 -7.02 2.20 -2.39
CA ILE A 44 -5.64 1.76 -2.20
C ILE A 44 -5.32 1.69 -0.72
N ILE A 45 -4.78 0.54 -0.30
CA ILE A 45 -4.13 0.38 0.99
C ILE A 45 -2.64 0.19 0.74
N GLY A 46 -1.83 0.93 1.50
CA GLY A 46 -0.39 0.79 1.36
C GLY A 46 0.40 1.46 2.47
N ASN A 47 1.70 1.46 2.30
CA ASN A 47 2.65 2.12 3.20
C ASN A 47 3.84 2.66 2.41
N ILE A 48 4.69 3.44 3.07
CA ILE A 48 5.93 3.96 2.48
C ILE A 48 7.19 3.26 3.03
N THR A 49 7.04 2.26 3.88
CA THR A 49 8.15 1.54 4.51
C THR A 49 8.17 0.08 4.08
N LEU A 50 9.34 -0.57 4.13
CA LEU A 50 9.42 -2.02 4.13
C LEU A 50 8.93 -2.57 5.47
N GLY A 51 8.31 -3.74 5.44
CA GLY A 51 7.86 -4.47 6.64
C GLY A 51 6.36 -4.40 6.91
N GLY A 52 5.96 -5.04 7.99
CA GLY A 52 4.56 -5.25 8.36
C GLY A 52 3.91 -4.05 9.01
N SER A 53 3.44 -3.10 8.26
CA SER A 53 2.71 -1.91 8.76
C SER A 53 1.23 -2.16 9.08
N GLY A 54 0.74 -3.40 8.94
CA GLY A 54 -0.68 -3.73 9.18
C GLY A 54 -1.59 -3.60 7.95
N LYS A 55 -1.04 -3.71 6.72
CA LYS A 55 -1.83 -3.65 5.47
C LYS A 55 -2.88 -4.75 5.40
N SER A 56 -2.48 -6.02 5.57
CA SER A 56 -3.40 -7.16 5.48
C SER A 56 -4.54 -7.08 6.50
N PRO A 57 -4.32 -6.77 7.80
CA PRO A 57 -5.41 -6.50 8.73
C PRO A 57 -6.32 -5.34 8.32
N MET A 58 -5.80 -4.27 7.73
CA MET A 58 -6.61 -3.15 7.25
C MET A 58 -7.45 -3.55 6.03
N THR A 59 -6.87 -4.31 5.11
CA THR A 59 -7.59 -4.88 3.96
C THR A 59 -8.74 -5.76 4.44
N GLU A 60 -8.49 -6.67 5.38
CA GLU A 60 -9.53 -7.53 5.97
C GLU A 60 -10.61 -6.73 6.71
N TYR A 61 -10.24 -5.65 7.39
CA TYR A 61 -11.20 -4.76 8.05
C TYR A 61 -12.16 -4.13 7.02
N LEU A 62 -11.65 -3.59 5.92
CA LEU A 62 -12.48 -3.02 4.86
C LEU A 62 -13.34 -4.09 4.16
N LEU A 63 -12.79 -5.29 3.94
CA LEU A 63 -13.55 -6.41 3.41
C LEU A 63 -14.76 -6.76 4.30
N LYS A 64 -14.56 -6.80 5.61
CA LYS A 64 -15.65 -7.05 6.57
C LYS A 64 -16.74 -5.98 6.54
N LEU A 65 -16.35 -4.72 6.34
CA LEU A 65 -17.31 -3.61 6.25
C LEU A 65 -18.13 -3.64 4.95
N LEU A 66 -17.50 -4.00 3.83
CA LEU A 66 -18.10 -3.79 2.50
C LEU A 66 -18.77 -5.03 1.91
N LYS A 67 -18.34 -6.24 2.30
CA LYS A 67 -18.73 -7.51 1.64
C LYS A 67 -20.20 -7.84 1.65
N ASN A 68 -20.97 -7.28 2.59
CA ASN A 68 -22.40 -7.60 2.70
C ASN A 68 -23.28 -6.71 1.83
N GLU A 69 -22.76 -5.59 1.36
CA GLU A 69 -23.52 -4.58 0.61
C GLU A 69 -23.01 -4.40 -0.82
N LEU A 70 -21.75 -4.76 -1.08
CA LEU A 70 -21.09 -4.54 -2.37
C LEU A 70 -20.40 -5.81 -2.87
N ARG A 71 -20.32 -5.93 -4.19
CA ARG A 71 -19.47 -6.94 -4.84
C ARG A 71 -18.02 -6.44 -4.81
N VAL A 72 -17.30 -6.88 -3.78
CA VAL A 72 -15.91 -6.44 -3.52
C VAL A 72 -14.92 -7.41 -4.15
N ALA A 73 -13.89 -6.87 -4.80
CA ALA A 73 -12.70 -7.64 -5.15
C ALA A 73 -11.45 -7.09 -4.46
N VAL A 74 -10.49 -7.97 -4.21
CA VAL A 74 -9.12 -7.60 -3.81
C VAL A 74 -8.17 -7.88 -4.96
N LEU A 75 -7.32 -6.92 -5.28
CA LEU A 75 -6.24 -7.09 -6.25
C LEU A 75 -4.89 -6.81 -5.60
N SER A 76 -4.08 -7.84 -5.52
CA SER A 76 -2.71 -7.77 -4.98
C SER A 76 -1.66 -7.99 -6.07
N ARG A 77 -0.38 -7.80 -5.74
CA ARG A 77 0.73 -8.12 -6.64
C ARG A 77 0.98 -9.62 -6.73
N GLY A 78 0.71 -10.32 -5.63
CA GLY A 78 1.20 -11.69 -5.46
C GLY A 78 2.71 -11.70 -5.27
N TYR A 79 3.20 -10.99 -4.25
CA TYR A 79 4.63 -10.97 -3.95
C TYR A 79 5.15 -12.39 -3.66
N GLY A 80 6.31 -12.74 -4.25
CA GLY A 80 6.94 -14.04 -4.06
C GLY A 80 6.32 -15.19 -4.88
N ARG A 81 5.23 -14.97 -5.62
CA ARG A 81 4.65 -16.00 -6.50
C ARG A 81 5.56 -16.34 -7.67
N LYS A 82 5.42 -17.55 -8.19
CA LYS A 82 6.15 -18.06 -9.37
C LYS A 82 5.40 -17.83 -10.68
N THR A 83 4.10 -17.53 -10.62
CA THR A 83 3.25 -17.25 -11.78
C THR A 83 3.34 -15.78 -12.19
N THR A 84 2.90 -15.45 -13.40
CA THR A 84 2.85 -14.08 -13.93
C THR A 84 1.47 -13.77 -14.52
N GLY A 85 1.18 -12.48 -14.73
CA GLY A 85 -0.07 -12.02 -15.29
C GLY A 85 -1.25 -12.04 -14.30
N PHE A 86 -2.46 -11.91 -14.84
CA PHE A 86 -3.69 -11.98 -14.04
C PHE A 86 -4.01 -13.42 -13.66
N LYS A 87 -4.28 -13.66 -12.37
CA LYS A 87 -4.75 -14.95 -11.87
C LYS A 87 -5.77 -14.72 -10.75
N LEU A 88 -6.92 -15.41 -10.83
CA LEU A 88 -7.84 -15.53 -9.71
C LEU A 88 -7.22 -16.43 -8.63
N VAL A 89 -7.49 -16.10 -7.39
CA VAL A 89 -7.09 -16.91 -6.23
C VAL A 89 -8.27 -17.80 -5.87
N GLU A 90 -8.06 -19.09 -5.99
CA GLU A 90 -9.04 -20.11 -5.60
C GLU A 90 -8.72 -20.66 -4.20
N THR A 91 -9.66 -21.38 -3.61
CA THR A 91 -9.49 -21.93 -2.25
C THR A 91 -8.41 -23.01 -2.17
N ASP A 92 -8.09 -23.65 -3.28
CA ASP A 92 -7.02 -24.66 -3.44
C ASP A 92 -5.72 -24.09 -4.00
N SER A 93 -5.65 -22.78 -4.28
CA SER A 93 -4.43 -22.12 -4.73
C SER A 93 -3.32 -22.24 -3.69
N THR A 94 -2.08 -22.29 -4.17
CA THR A 94 -0.90 -22.33 -3.30
C THR A 94 -0.23 -20.96 -3.22
N ALA A 95 0.50 -20.72 -2.13
CA ALA A 95 1.29 -19.49 -1.98
C ALA A 95 2.33 -19.32 -3.10
N ALA A 96 2.87 -20.42 -3.64
CA ALA A 96 3.78 -20.40 -4.79
C ALA A 96 3.11 -19.89 -6.07
N GLU A 97 1.80 -20.03 -6.20
CA GLU A 97 1.04 -19.60 -7.37
C GLU A 97 0.52 -18.17 -7.25
N VAL A 98 0.13 -17.74 -6.04
CA VAL A 98 -0.60 -16.49 -5.86
C VAL A 98 0.04 -15.55 -4.84
N GLY A 99 0.97 -16.03 -4.02
CA GLY A 99 1.57 -15.31 -2.90
C GLY A 99 0.81 -15.55 -1.58
N ASP A 100 1.51 -15.33 -0.46
CA ASP A 100 0.97 -15.63 0.88
C ASP A 100 -0.23 -14.74 1.25
N GLU A 101 -0.11 -13.42 1.06
CA GLU A 101 -1.16 -12.48 1.45
C GLU A 101 -2.48 -12.67 0.67
N PRO A 102 -2.48 -12.82 -0.68
CA PRO A 102 -3.71 -13.11 -1.43
C PRO A 102 -4.35 -14.43 -1.04
N MET A 103 -3.53 -15.47 -0.76
CA MET A 103 -4.04 -16.75 -0.28
C MET A 103 -4.71 -16.60 1.08
N GLN A 104 -4.13 -15.86 2.02
CA GLN A 104 -4.73 -15.56 3.32
C GLN A 104 -6.08 -14.86 3.16
N PHE A 105 -6.20 -13.85 2.27
CA PHE A 105 -7.49 -13.20 2.01
C PHE A 105 -8.53 -14.19 1.51
N LYS A 106 -8.17 -15.07 0.59
CA LYS A 106 -9.11 -16.08 0.05
C LYS A 106 -9.56 -17.08 1.10
N GLN A 107 -8.65 -17.50 1.99
CA GLN A 107 -8.97 -18.40 3.10
C GLN A 107 -9.93 -17.77 4.13
N HIS A 108 -9.70 -16.49 4.47
CA HIS A 108 -10.55 -15.75 5.42
C HIS A 108 -11.90 -15.32 4.81
N PHE A 109 -11.94 -15.15 3.50
CA PHE A 109 -13.12 -14.70 2.76
C PHE A 109 -13.34 -15.55 1.49
N PRO A 110 -13.73 -16.83 1.62
CA PRO A 110 -13.83 -17.74 0.49
C PRO A 110 -14.80 -17.28 -0.62
N ALA A 111 -15.86 -16.56 -0.25
CA ALA A 111 -16.86 -16.05 -1.19
C ALA A 111 -16.41 -14.81 -1.98
N LEU A 112 -15.37 -14.11 -1.53
CA LEU A 112 -14.90 -12.90 -2.20
C LEU A 112 -13.98 -13.22 -3.38
N THR A 113 -14.00 -12.32 -4.36
CA THR A 113 -13.03 -12.35 -5.45
C THR A 113 -11.69 -11.81 -4.96
N VAL A 114 -10.67 -12.64 -4.99
CA VAL A 114 -9.28 -12.28 -4.77
C VAL A 114 -8.51 -12.56 -6.05
N ALA A 115 -7.72 -11.62 -6.50
CA ALA A 115 -6.92 -11.74 -7.71
C ALA A 115 -5.50 -11.19 -7.51
N VAL A 116 -4.58 -11.67 -8.33
CA VAL A 116 -3.22 -11.18 -8.39
C VAL A 116 -2.85 -10.75 -9.81
N CYS A 117 -2.10 -9.66 -9.93
CA CYS A 117 -1.57 -9.18 -11.19
C CYS A 117 -0.47 -8.15 -10.94
N GLU A 118 0.70 -8.25 -11.56
CA GLU A 118 1.79 -7.27 -11.43
C GLU A 118 1.38 -5.92 -12.04
N ASN A 119 0.70 -5.96 -13.18
CA ASN A 119 0.11 -4.81 -13.82
C ASN A 119 -1.30 -4.61 -13.27
N ARG A 120 -1.44 -3.74 -12.23
CA ARG A 120 -2.74 -3.48 -11.59
C ARG A 120 -3.78 -2.92 -12.56
N VAL A 121 -3.37 -2.13 -13.56
CA VAL A 121 -4.29 -1.60 -14.58
C VAL A 121 -4.90 -2.75 -15.39
N ALA A 122 -4.07 -3.68 -15.85
CA ALA A 122 -4.55 -4.88 -16.55
C ALA A 122 -5.45 -5.74 -15.65
N GLY A 123 -5.07 -5.92 -14.37
CA GLY A 123 -5.91 -6.64 -13.40
C GLY A 123 -7.26 -5.97 -13.14
N MET A 124 -7.29 -4.64 -13.07
CA MET A 124 -8.54 -3.87 -12.93
C MET A 124 -9.49 -4.09 -14.10
N HIS A 125 -8.99 -4.13 -15.34
CA HIS A 125 -9.85 -4.39 -16.53
C HIS A 125 -10.57 -5.74 -16.45
N GLN A 126 -9.99 -6.74 -15.78
CA GLN A 126 -10.63 -8.04 -15.57
C GLN A 126 -11.68 -8.03 -14.45
N LEU A 127 -11.51 -7.16 -13.45
CA LEU A 127 -12.37 -7.12 -12.26
C LEU A 127 -13.55 -6.16 -12.38
N VAL A 128 -13.36 -5.01 -13.02
CA VAL A 128 -14.36 -3.93 -13.12
C VAL A 128 -15.73 -4.39 -13.62
N PRO A 129 -15.86 -5.29 -14.62
CA PRO A 129 -17.19 -5.66 -15.15
C PRO A 129 -18.12 -6.34 -14.13
N ASN A 130 -17.56 -6.99 -13.11
CA ASN A 130 -18.32 -7.84 -12.19
C ASN A 130 -18.32 -7.34 -10.73
N HIS A 131 -17.69 -6.19 -10.45
CA HIS A 131 -17.52 -5.70 -9.08
C HIS A 131 -17.96 -4.24 -8.95
N ASP A 132 -18.42 -3.89 -7.77
CA ASP A 132 -18.84 -2.54 -7.42
C ASP A 132 -17.69 -1.72 -6.82
N VAL A 133 -16.68 -2.38 -6.25
CA VAL A 133 -15.49 -1.77 -5.66
C VAL A 133 -14.30 -2.74 -5.72
N VAL A 134 -13.10 -2.20 -5.95
CA VAL A 134 -11.85 -2.98 -5.88
C VAL A 134 -10.92 -2.37 -4.84
N ILE A 135 -10.42 -3.23 -3.94
CA ILE A 135 -9.37 -2.87 -2.98
C ILE A 135 -8.03 -3.33 -3.54
N LEU A 136 -7.11 -2.40 -3.67
CA LEU A 136 -5.72 -2.67 -4.08
C LEU A 136 -4.84 -2.78 -2.85
N ASP A 137 -4.36 -3.98 -2.58
CA ASP A 137 -3.44 -4.24 -1.49
C ASP A 137 -1.99 -3.96 -1.91
N ASP A 138 -1.25 -3.29 -1.01
CA ASP A 138 0.16 -2.84 -1.19
C ASP A 138 0.40 -2.12 -2.53
N ALA A 139 -0.46 -1.15 -2.87
CA ALA A 139 -0.43 -0.49 -4.16
C ALA A 139 -0.08 1.02 -4.11
N TYR A 140 0.39 1.54 -2.98
CA TYR A 140 0.67 2.98 -2.83
C TYR A 140 1.69 3.50 -3.84
N GLN A 141 2.70 2.70 -4.19
CA GLN A 141 3.71 3.02 -5.19
C GLN A 141 3.22 2.89 -6.63
N HIS A 142 2.03 2.28 -6.85
CA HIS A 142 1.54 1.98 -8.20
C HIS A 142 0.72 3.14 -8.77
N ARG A 143 1.39 4.24 -9.13
CA ARG A 143 0.78 5.49 -9.60
C ARG A 143 0.16 5.44 -11.01
N TRP A 144 0.31 4.34 -11.75
CA TRP A 144 -0.35 4.11 -13.05
C TRP A 144 -1.87 3.98 -12.95
N LEU A 145 -2.41 3.91 -11.74
CA LEU A 145 -3.82 3.83 -11.46
C LEU A 145 -4.22 4.99 -10.55
N GLN A 146 -5.32 5.69 -10.92
CA GLN A 146 -5.88 6.77 -10.12
C GLN A 146 -6.91 6.19 -9.15
N PRO A 147 -6.68 6.19 -7.84
CA PRO A 147 -7.63 5.71 -6.84
C PRO A 147 -8.76 6.71 -6.61
N SER A 148 -9.86 6.22 -6.04
CA SER A 148 -10.94 7.04 -5.48
C SER A 148 -10.65 7.38 -4.02
N LEU A 149 -9.92 6.52 -3.30
CA LEU A 149 -9.51 6.71 -1.91
C LEU A 149 -8.19 5.99 -1.65
N THR A 150 -7.28 6.67 -0.99
CA THR A 150 -5.97 6.13 -0.59
C THR A 150 -5.81 6.15 0.91
N ILE A 151 -5.63 4.97 1.50
CA ILE A 151 -5.36 4.77 2.93
C ILE A 151 -3.89 4.41 3.10
N LEU A 152 -3.15 5.26 3.77
CA LEU A 152 -1.73 5.07 4.03
C LEU A 152 -1.49 4.70 5.49
N LEU A 153 -0.86 3.55 5.69
CA LEU A 153 -0.53 3.05 7.01
C LEU A 153 0.87 3.52 7.44
N LEU A 154 0.95 4.11 8.61
CA LEU A 154 2.18 4.60 9.23
C LEU A 154 2.36 3.89 10.58
N GLU A 155 3.39 3.07 10.70
CA GLU A 155 3.70 2.43 11.97
C GLU A 155 4.18 3.46 13.00
N TYR A 156 3.59 3.47 14.19
CA TYR A 156 3.90 4.43 15.27
C TYR A 156 5.40 4.50 15.57
N SER A 157 6.06 3.35 15.68
CA SER A 157 7.51 3.29 15.95
C SER A 157 8.35 3.94 14.83
N SER A 158 7.88 3.91 13.58
CA SER A 158 8.56 4.51 12.44
C SER A 158 8.48 6.04 12.42
N LEU A 159 7.47 6.60 13.10
CA LEU A 159 7.27 8.04 13.19
C LEU A 159 8.28 8.73 14.12
N GLN A 160 8.84 7.97 15.06
CA GLN A 160 9.75 8.46 16.08
C GLN A 160 11.22 8.38 15.65
N LYS A 161 11.53 7.74 14.53
CA LYS A 161 12.90 7.51 14.07
C LYS A 161 13.16 8.22 12.75
N VAL A 162 14.37 8.71 12.58
CA VAL A 162 14.89 9.07 11.26
C VAL A 162 15.14 7.77 10.51
N ASP A 163 14.60 7.65 9.31
CA ASP A 163 14.82 6.50 8.43
C ASP A 163 15.21 7.00 7.03
N PHE A 164 15.97 6.18 6.33
CA PHE A 164 16.49 6.46 5.00
C PHE A 164 15.75 5.62 3.95
N LEU A 165 15.90 6.00 2.72
CA LEU A 165 15.43 5.22 1.59
C LEU A 165 16.21 3.89 1.49
N VAL A 166 15.58 2.87 0.92
CA VAL A 166 16.24 1.61 0.62
C VAL A 166 17.44 1.84 -0.32
N PRO A 167 18.54 1.10 -0.18
CA PRO A 167 18.76 -0.03 0.72
C PRO A 167 19.33 0.36 2.11
N THR A 168 19.71 1.60 2.35
CA THR A 168 20.28 2.05 3.64
C THR A 168 19.26 1.96 4.77
N GLY A 169 18.04 2.46 4.54
CA GLY A 169 16.92 2.37 5.46
C GLY A 169 15.80 1.49 4.94
N ASN A 170 14.58 1.75 5.42
CA ASN A 170 13.40 0.98 5.09
C ASN A 170 12.35 1.77 4.29
N LEU A 171 12.63 3.02 3.95
CA LEU A 171 11.67 3.82 3.18
C LEU A 171 11.67 3.40 1.70
N ARG A 172 10.52 3.06 1.16
CA ARG A 172 10.27 2.85 -0.28
C ARG A 172 10.12 4.17 -1.03
N GLU A 173 9.61 5.21 -0.35
CA GLU A 173 9.44 6.57 -0.85
C GLU A 173 9.78 7.58 0.25
N PRO A 174 10.15 8.82 -0.09
CA PRO A 174 10.40 9.86 0.90
C PRO A 174 9.12 10.16 1.71
N ARG A 175 9.28 10.65 2.92
CA ARG A 175 8.15 10.97 3.82
C ARG A 175 7.18 11.99 3.21
N SER A 176 7.66 12.87 2.32
CA SER A 176 6.80 13.80 1.58
C SER A 176 5.74 13.10 0.73
N ALA A 177 5.97 11.84 0.34
CA ALA A 177 5.00 11.06 -0.41
C ALA A 177 3.70 10.80 0.38
N THR A 178 3.70 10.93 1.71
CA THR A 178 2.48 10.81 2.54
C THR A 178 1.40 11.82 2.15
N LYS A 179 1.78 12.93 1.54
CA LYS A 179 0.85 13.99 1.07
C LYS A 179 -0.16 13.52 0.01
N ARG A 180 0.11 12.39 -0.67
CA ARG A 180 -0.79 11.83 -1.68
C ARG A 180 -1.93 10.98 -1.11
N ALA A 181 -1.88 10.63 0.17
CA ALA A 181 -2.90 9.85 0.82
C ALA A 181 -4.10 10.73 1.21
N ASP A 182 -5.30 10.16 1.18
CA ASP A 182 -6.51 10.82 1.67
C ASP A 182 -6.69 10.56 3.17
N ILE A 183 -6.32 9.35 3.63
CA ILE A 183 -6.39 8.95 5.03
C ILE A 183 -5.02 8.44 5.48
N LEU A 184 -4.55 8.98 6.61
CA LEU A 184 -3.37 8.47 7.30
C LEU A 184 -3.81 7.65 8.51
N VAL A 185 -3.40 6.40 8.59
CA VAL A 185 -3.70 5.53 9.74
C VAL A 185 -2.43 5.20 10.49
N ILE A 186 -2.36 5.60 11.75
CA ILE A 186 -1.25 5.25 12.62
C ILE A 186 -1.51 3.87 13.22
N THR A 187 -0.67 2.91 12.85
CA THR A 187 -0.79 1.52 13.30
C THR A 187 0.17 1.20 14.43
N LYS A 188 -0.12 0.14 15.18
CA LYS A 188 0.71 -0.35 16.29
C LYS A 188 1.02 0.72 17.33
N ALA A 189 0.12 1.68 17.49
CA ALA A 189 0.22 2.68 18.54
C ALA A 189 -0.08 2.04 19.92
N PRO A 190 0.55 2.53 21.00
CA PRO A 190 0.17 2.13 22.36
C PRO A 190 -1.31 2.39 22.60
N LYS A 191 -1.98 1.47 23.35
CA LYS A 191 -3.41 1.62 23.64
C LYS A 191 -3.72 2.87 24.49
N ASN A 192 -2.79 3.30 25.31
CA ASN A 192 -2.96 4.36 26.31
C ASN A 192 -2.25 5.66 25.89
N LEU A 193 -2.34 6.06 24.63
CA LEU A 193 -1.85 7.37 24.22
C LEU A 193 -2.67 8.49 24.88
N SER A 194 -2.00 9.41 25.55
CA SER A 194 -2.63 10.61 26.09
C SER A 194 -3.18 11.52 24.98
N SER A 195 -4.09 12.42 25.32
CA SER A 195 -4.60 13.42 24.38
C SER A 195 -3.49 14.33 23.83
N GLU A 196 -2.50 14.65 24.65
CA GLU A 196 -1.34 15.43 24.26
C GLU A 196 -0.45 14.68 23.26
N GLU A 197 -0.16 13.39 23.48
CA GLU A 197 0.60 12.56 22.54
C GLU A 197 -0.10 12.44 21.20
N LYS A 198 -1.44 12.30 21.20
CA LYS A 198 -2.24 12.31 19.96
C LYS A 198 -2.14 13.64 19.24
N ALA A 199 -2.28 14.77 19.95
CA ALA A 199 -2.14 16.10 19.37
C ALA A 199 -0.73 16.31 18.76
N ASN A 200 0.31 15.92 19.48
CA ASN A 200 1.70 15.96 19.00
C ASN A 200 1.92 15.12 17.73
N LEU A 201 1.25 13.97 17.60
CA LEU A 201 1.31 13.17 16.38
C LEU A 201 0.66 13.88 15.19
N VAL A 202 -0.48 14.52 15.40
CA VAL A 202 -1.18 15.32 14.37
C VAL A 202 -0.29 16.48 13.95
N GLU A 203 0.25 17.24 14.89
CA GLU A 203 1.13 18.38 14.64
C GLU A 203 2.40 17.97 13.88
N ARG A 204 3.07 16.90 14.31
CA ARG A 204 4.26 16.38 13.61
C ARG A 204 3.99 15.91 12.19
N LYS A 205 2.80 15.40 11.91
CA LYS A 205 2.44 14.90 10.59
C LYS A 205 1.93 16.00 9.68
N GLN A 206 1.42 17.09 10.23
CA GLN A 206 0.86 18.21 9.48
C GLN A 206 0.01 17.68 8.30
N PRO A 207 -1.05 16.92 8.58
CA PRO A 207 -1.90 16.42 7.50
C PRO A 207 -2.40 17.59 6.69
N GLN A 208 -2.47 17.43 5.38
CA GLN A 208 -3.05 18.47 4.52
C GLN A 208 -4.54 18.67 4.85
N SER A 209 -5.09 19.81 4.51
CA SER A 209 -6.50 20.16 4.81
C SER A 209 -7.51 19.14 4.27
N ASN A 210 -7.15 18.40 3.23
CA ASN A 210 -7.96 17.33 2.63
C ASN A 210 -7.65 15.93 3.19
N GLN A 211 -6.70 15.78 4.10
CA GLN A 211 -6.32 14.51 4.70
C GLN A 211 -7.00 14.29 6.05
N LYS A 212 -7.43 13.05 6.32
CA LYS A 212 -7.87 12.58 7.65
C LYS A 212 -6.74 11.79 8.32
N LEU A 213 -6.60 11.94 9.63
CA LEU A 213 -5.67 11.20 10.48
C LEU A 213 -6.44 10.48 11.56
#